data_a74ef230f5bb9c00eec02b3158144370
#
_entry.id   a74ef230f5bb9c00eec02b3158144370
#
_cell.length_a   1.000
_cell.length_b   1.000
_cell.length_c   1.000
_cell.angle_alpha   90.00
_cell.angle_beta   90.00
_cell.angle_gamma   90.00
#
_symmetry.space_group_name_H-M   'P 1'
#
loop_
_entity.id
_entity.type
_entity.pdbx_description
1 polymer ?
#
loop_
_entity_poly.entity_id
_entity_poly.type
_entity_poly.pdbx_seq_one_letter_code
_entity_poly.pdbx_strand_id
1 'polypeptide(L)'
;SRIPSVDISRRFDYLYNYQHHCTEQLTSKALPLLFVSQFKAVDEEEAQKIKTNVQEAIRQLYARQIPNGGFVYWPGNASADEWITSYAGMFLILAQEKGYAVNSNVLNKWKRFQRAAAQNWRMPDQDDSWGYWQTGVQQAYRLYTLALAGAPEQGAMNRMKEQAGLSIQAKWRLAATYALTGKMKPAEELVYNAETTVSPY
;
A
#
# COMPACT_ATOMS: atom_id res chain seq x y z
N SER A 1 24.44 8.50 17.79
CA SER A 1 23.32 8.90 16.92
C SER A 1 22.67 10.14 17.50
N ARG A 2 22.59 11.24 16.74
CA ARG A 2 21.94 12.49 17.12
C ARG A 2 20.49 12.59 16.57
N ILE A 3 19.85 11.48 16.33
CA ILE A 3 18.43 11.48 15.98
C ILE A 3 17.66 11.62 17.29
N PRO A 4 16.85 12.69 17.48
CA PRO A 4 16.02 12.82 18.67
C PRO A 4 15.14 11.57 18.79
N SER A 5 15.03 11.06 20.02
CA SER A 5 14.12 9.93 20.28
C SER A 5 12.71 10.35 19.89
N VAL A 6 12.16 9.72 18.85
CA VAL A 6 10.76 9.90 18.50
C VAL A 6 9.93 9.23 19.58
N ASP A 7 9.10 10.00 20.27
CA ASP A 7 8.14 9.44 21.23
C ASP A 7 7.04 8.68 20.47
N ILE A 8 7.35 7.40 20.25
CA ILE A 8 6.46 6.50 19.50
C ILE A 8 5.15 6.30 20.26
N SER A 9 5.20 6.23 21.60
CA SER A 9 4.01 6.02 22.44
C SER A 9 3.00 7.16 22.28
N ARG A 10 3.47 8.41 22.35
CA ARG A 10 2.62 9.59 22.13
C ARG A 10 2.01 9.64 20.73
N ARG A 11 2.73 9.12 19.71
CA ARG A 11 2.19 9.02 18.35
C ARG A 11 1.07 7.98 18.23
N PHE A 12 1.17 6.86 18.94
CA PHE A 12 0.08 5.88 19.00
C PHE A 12 -1.16 6.44 19.70
N ASP A 13 -0.99 7.16 20.81
CA ASP A 13 -2.11 7.80 21.51
C ASP A 13 -2.85 8.80 20.61
N TYR A 14 -2.12 9.57 19.81
CA TYR A 14 -2.72 10.45 18.81
C TYR A 14 -3.52 9.66 17.77
N LEU A 15 -2.97 8.55 17.25
CA LEU A 15 -3.67 7.72 16.27
C LEU A 15 -4.95 7.09 16.83
N TYR A 16 -4.97 6.70 18.11
CA TYR A 16 -6.18 6.15 18.74
C TYR A 16 -7.34 7.16 18.78
N ASN A 17 -7.04 8.44 18.94
CA ASN A 17 -8.05 9.49 19.14
C ASN A 17 -8.40 10.27 17.88
N TYR A 18 -7.77 9.97 16.73
CA TYR A 18 -7.99 10.69 15.49
C TYR A 18 -9.33 10.32 14.84
N GLN A 19 -10.22 11.32 14.66
CA GLN A 19 -11.63 11.11 14.29
C GLN A 19 -11.96 11.34 12.80
N HIS A 20 -10.99 11.48 11.93
CA HIS A 20 -11.27 11.72 10.52
C HIS A 20 -11.62 10.42 9.77
N HIS A 21 -12.49 10.53 8.76
CA HIS A 21 -13.23 9.41 8.20
C HIS A 21 -12.96 9.12 6.71
N CYS A 22 -11.96 9.72 6.05
CA CYS A 22 -11.58 9.28 4.72
C CYS A 22 -10.87 7.91 4.78
N THR A 23 -10.87 7.19 3.66
CA THR A 23 -10.27 5.83 3.59
C THR A 23 -8.78 5.85 3.87
N GLU A 24 -8.07 6.90 3.43
CA GLU A 24 -6.64 7.06 3.73
C GLU A 24 -6.38 7.18 5.23
N GLN A 25 -7.11 8.07 5.90
CA GLN A 25 -6.95 8.30 7.34
C GLN A 25 -7.30 7.07 8.16
N LEU A 26 -8.38 6.38 7.80
CA LEU A 26 -8.77 5.12 8.41
C LEU A 26 -7.65 4.07 8.29
N THR A 27 -7.09 3.92 7.09
CA THR A 27 -6.00 2.98 6.83
C THR A 27 -4.72 3.39 7.55
N SER A 28 -4.36 4.67 7.52
CA SER A 28 -3.16 5.21 8.18
C SER A 28 -3.21 5.11 9.70
N LYS A 29 -4.41 5.17 10.28
CA LYS A 29 -4.63 4.94 11.71
C LYS A 29 -4.44 3.47 12.08
N ALA A 30 -4.96 2.55 11.28
CA ALA A 30 -5.00 1.14 11.61
C ALA A 30 -3.72 0.37 11.23
N LEU A 31 -3.04 0.76 10.15
CA LEU A 31 -1.85 0.06 9.65
C LEU A 31 -0.72 -0.02 10.68
N PRO A 32 -0.32 1.05 11.38
CA PRO A 32 0.73 0.97 12.40
C PRO A 32 0.38 0.05 13.56
N LEU A 33 -0.91 -0.10 13.89
CA LEU A 33 -1.38 -0.94 14.98
C LEU A 33 -1.03 -2.43 14.77
N LEU A 34 -0.88 -2.86 13.51
CA LEU A 34 -0.45 -4.22 13.17
C LEU A 34 0.99 -4.53 13.63
N PHE A 35 1.78 -3.51 13.96
CA PHE A 35 3.21 -3.63 14.24
C PHE A 35 3.63 -3.09 15.60
N VAL A 36 2.71 -2.61 16.43
CA VAL A 36 3.01 -1.98 17.74
C VAL A 36 3.91 -2.87 18.61
N SER A 37 3.63 -4.18 18.65
CA SER A 37 4.40 -5.15 19.45
C SER A 37 5.86 -5.31 19.01
N GLN A 38 6.23 -4.82 17.82
CA GLN A 38 7.63 -4.80 17.36
C GLN A 38 8.43 -3.61 17.91
N PHE A 39 7.75 -2.59 18.44
CA PHE A 39 8.36 -1.35 18.89
C PHE A 39 8.28 -1.14 20.39
N LYS A 40 7.30 -1.76 21.06
CA LYS A 40 7.12 -1.67 22.51
C LYS A 40 6.44 -2.92 23.07
N ALA A 41 6.61 -3.14 24.37
CA ALA A 41 5.80 -4.11 25.10
C ALA A 41 4.34 -3.66 25.09
N VAL A 42 3.43 -4.61 24.90
CA VAL A 42 1.98 -4.40 24.85
C VAL A 42 1.38 -5.26 25.94
N ASP A 43 0.65 -4.65 26.87
CA ASP A 43 -0.11 -5.36 27.89
C ASP A 43 -1.44 -5.91 27.32
N GLU A 44 -2.17 -6.65 28.14
CA GLU A 44 -3.40 -7.32 27.69
C GLU A 44 -4.51 -6.32 27.33
N GLU A 45 -4.65 -5.24 28.08
CA GLU A 45 -5.64 -4.18 27.83
C GLU A 45 -5.36 -3.47 26.49
N GLU A 46 -4.12 -3.08 26.28
CA GLU A 46 -3.69 -2.45 25.04
C GLU A 46 -3.80 -3.40 23.84
N ALA A 47 -3.44 -4.67 23.99
CA ALA A 47 -3.61 -5.69 22.97
C ALA A 47 -5.09 -5.83 22.54
N GLN A 48 -6.01 -5.85 23.51
CA GLN A 48 -7.44 -5.89 23.22
C GLN A 48 -7.93 -4.62 22.51
N LYS A 49 -7.43 -3.44 22.89
CA LYS A 49 -7.74 -2.17 22.25
C LYS A 49 -7.23 -2.12 20.81
N ILE A 50 -5.99 -2.58 20.57
CA ILE A 50 -5.43 -2.73 19.22
C ILE A 50 -6.30 -3.63 18.37
N LYS A 51 -6.63 -4.83 18.87
CA LYS A 51 -7.47 -5.80 18.17
C LYS A 51 -8.81 -5.20 17.77
N THR A 52 -9.48 -4.51 18.67
CA THR A 52 -10.78 -3.86 18.42
C THR A 52 -10.66 -2.79 17.33
N ASN A 53 -9.64 -1.92 17.42
CA ASN A 53 -9.43 -0.85 16.43
C ASN A 53 -9.11 -1.38 15.04
N VAL A 54 -8.29 -2.43 14.93
CA VAL A 54 -7.96 -3.06 13.65
C VAL A 54 -9.20 -3.72 13.03
N GLN A 55 -9.98 -4.47 13.83
CA GLN A 55 -11.21 -5.11 13.36
C GLN A 55 -12.25 -4.08 12.89
N GLU A 56 -12.39 -2.97 13.62
CA GLU A 56 -13.30 -1.89 13.23
C GLU A 56 -12.85 -1.22 11.92
N ALA A 57 -11.54 -0.99 11.75
CA ALA A 57 -11.00 -0.46 10.50
C ALA A 57 -11.29 -1.41 9.32
N ILE A 58 -11.09 -2.72 9.49
CA ILE A 58 -11.41 -3.73 8.48
C ILE A 58 -12.90 -3.65 8.11
N ARG A 59 -13.79 -3.60 9.10
CA ARG A 59 -15.24 -3.51 8.89
C ARG A 59 -15.63 -2.24 8.12
N GLN A 60 -15.05 -1.09 8.48
CA GLN A 60 -15.30 0.18 7.81
C GLN A 60 -14.78 0.19 6.37
N LEU A 61 -13.65 -0.47 6.09
CA LEU A 61 -13.14 -0.61 4.73
C LEU A 61 -14.09 -1.41 3.84
N TYR A 62 -14.74 -2.46 4.36
CA TYR A 62 -15.71 -3.21 3.56
C TYR A 62 -16.85 -2.33 3.03
N ALA A 63 -17.32 -1.37 3.83
CA ALA A 63 -18.34 -0.41 3.40
C ALA A 63 -17.86 0.62 2.37
N ARG A 64 -16.56 0.69 2.13
CA ARG A 64 -15.93 1.59 1.14
C ARG A 64 -15.51 0.89 -0.15
N GLN A 65 -15.68 -0.43 -0.22
CA GLN A 65 -15.45 -1.16 -1.46
C GLN A 65 -16.69 -1.07 -2.36
N ILE A 66 -16.51 -0.54 -3.56
CA ILE A 66 -17.58 -0.47 -4.55
C ILE A 66 -17.67 -1.78 -5.38
N PRO A 67 -18.76 -2.01 -6.13
CA PRO A 67 -19.03 -3.28 -6.80
C PRO A 67 -17.92 -3.80 -7.71
N ASN A 68 -17.14 -2.92 -8.35
CA ASN A 68 -16.02 -3.30 -9.22
C ASN A 68 -14.80 -3.81 -8.44
N GLY A 69 -14.76 -3.67 -7.11
CA GLY A 69 -13.70 -4.13 -6.24
C GLY A 69 -12.68 -3.08 -5.82
N GLY A 70 -12.75 -1.86 -6.36
CA GLY A 70 -11.94 -0.73 -5.92
C GLY A 70 -12.47 -0.10 -4.65
N PHE A 71 -11.63 0.69 -3.97
CA PHE A 71 -12.01 1.46 -2.78
C PHE A 71 -12.17 2.94 -3.13
N VAL A 72 -13.17 3.55 -2.50
CA VAL A 72 -13.45 4.99 -2.65
C VAL A 72 -12.69 5.80 -1.60
N TYR A 73 -12.36 7.05 -1.91
CA TYR A 73 -11.69 7.95 -0.97
C TYR A 73 -12.63 8.35 0.19
N TRP A 74 -13.86 8.74 -0.15
CA TRP A 74 -14.90 9.08 0.82
C TRP A 74 -16.10 8.15 0.69
N PRO A 75 -16.77 7.81 1.81
CA PRO A 75 -18.05 7.11 1.76
C PRO A 75 -19.04 7.82 0.83
N GLY A 76 -19.72 7.06 -0.04
CA GLY A 76 -20.67 7.61 -1.00
C GLY A 76 -20.09 8.04 -2.35
N ASN A 77 -18.77 8.07 -2.53
CA ASN A 77 -18.18 8.27 -3.86
C ASN A 77 -18.53 7.09 -4.78
N ALA A 78 -18.80 7.39 -6.05
CA ALA A 78 -19.15 6.38 -7.06
C ALA A 78 -17.94 5.75 -7.75
N SER A 79 -16.79 6.42 -7.75
CA SER A 79 -15.57 5.97 -8.43
C SER A 79 -14.47 5.56 -7.46
N ALA A 80 -13.76 4.49 -7.79
CA ALA A 80 -12.59 4.06 -7.05
C ALA A 80 -11.43 5.05 -7.23
N ASP A 81 -10.67 5.25 -6.17
CA ASP A 81 -9.38 5.93 -6.22
C ASP A 81 -8.26 4.88 -6.30
N GLU A 82 -7.32 5.06 -7.22
CA GLU A 82 -6.28 4.06 -7.50
C GLU A 82 -5.26 3.91 -6.37
N TRP A 83 -4.85 5.06 -5.78
CA TRP A 83 -3.94 5.07 -4.64
C TRP A 83 -4.58 4.42 -3.42
N ILE A 84 -5.78 4.88 -3.07
CA ILE A 84 -6.55 4.37 -1.94
C ILE A 84 -6.85 2.88 -2.09
N THR A 85 -7.18 2.42 -3.31
CA THR A 85 -7.43 1.01 -3.57
C THR A 85 -6.18 0.15 -3.29
N SER A 86 -5.00 0.62 -3.67
CA SER A 86 -3.74 -0.08 -3.35
C SER A 86 -3.43 -0.04 -1.85
N TYR A 87 -3.62 1.11 -1.21
CA TYR A 87 -3.29 1.31 0.19
C TYR A 87 -4.21 0.53 1.14
N ALA A 88 -5.52 0.60 0.93
CA ALA A 88 -6.49 -0.18 1.70
C ALA A 88 -6.31 -1.69 1.49
N GLY A 89 -6.04 -2.11 0.25
CA GLY A 89 -5.75 -3.51 -0.06
C GLY A 89 -4.49 -4.01 0.65
N MET A 90 -3.41 -3.24 0.67
CA MET A 90 -2.20 -3.57 1.41
C MET A 90 -2.48 -3.78 2.91
N PHE A 91 -3.23 -2.87 3.53
CA PHE A 91 -3.61 -3.02 4.93
C PHE A 91 -4.40 -4.31 5.17
N LEU A 92 -5.38 -4.63 4.33
CA LEU A 92 -6.18 -5.86 4.47
C LEU A 92 -5.32 -7.12 4.33
N ILE A 93 -4.35 -7.14 3.42
CA ILE A 93 -3.41 -8.25 3.23
C ILE A 93 -2.56 -8.43 4.50
N LEU A 94 -1.95 -7.34 4.99
CA LEU A 94 -1.11 -7.37 6.18
C LEU A 94 -1.90 -7.72 7.43
N ALA A 95 -3.15 -7.25 7.56
CA ALA A 95 -4.04 -7.64 8.64
C ALA A 95 -4.32 -9.15 8.61
N GLN A 96 -4.58 -9.72 7.43
CA GLN A 96 -4.76 -11.17 7.27
C GLN A 96 -3.51 -11.96 7.67
N GLU A 97 -2.32 -11.50 7.26
CA GLU A 97 -1.03 -12.10 7.65
C GLU A 97 -0.79 -12.05 9.17
N LYS A 98 -1.32 -11.01 9.84
CA LYS A 98 -1.28 -10.88 11.31
C LYS A 98 -2.39 -11.64 12.04
N GLY A 99 -3.17 -12.46 11.33
CA GLY A 99 -4.18 -13.34 11.92
C GLY A 99 -5.56 -12.69 12.11
N TYR A 100 -5.78 -11.48 11.60
CA TYR A 100 -7.13 -10.89 11.61
C TYR A 100 -8.02 -11.53 10.55
N ALA A 101 -9.30 -11.70 10.87
CA ALA A 101 -10.28 -12.22 9.94
C ALA A 101 -10.57 -11.18 8.84
N VAL A 102 -10.16 -11.48 7.61
CA VAL A 102 -10.43 -10.66 6.42
C VAL A 102 -11.29 -11.46 5.44
N ASN A 103 -12.38 -10.84 4.97
CA ASN A 103 -13.33 -11.48 4.07
C ASN A 103 -12.66 -11.75 2.70
N SER A 104 -12.58 -13.02 2.32
CA SER A 104 -11.96 -13.45 1.08
C SER A 104 -12.65 -12.86 -0.17
N ASN A 105 -13.98 -12.65 -0.14
CA ASN A 105 -14.69 -12.03 -1.25
C ASN A 105 -14.25 -10.58 -1.48
N VAL A 106 -13.98 -9.82 -0.42
CA VAL A 106 -13.47 -8.45 -0.50
C VAL A 106 -12.09 -8.45 -1.17
N LEU A 107 -11.17 -9.30 -0.72
CA LEU A 107 -9.84 -9.43 -1.32
C LEU A 107 -9.89 -9.97 -2.75
N ASN A 108 -10.78 -10.89 -3.07
CA ASN A 108 -10.92 -11.42 -4.42
C ASN A 108 -11.45 -10.36 -5.41
N LYS A 109 -12.42 -9.53 -5.00
CA LYS A 109 -12.88 -8.39 -5.80
C LYS A 109 -11.77 -7.37 -6.00
N TRP A 110 -11.04 -7.03 -4.92
CA TRP A 110 -9.89 -6.14 -4.98
C TRP A 110 -8.80 -6.67 -5.92
N LYS A 111 -8.42 -7.95 -5.83
CA LYS A 111 -7.43 -8.56 -6.74
C LYS A 111 -7.86 -8.44 -8.19
N ARG A 112 -9.13 -8.71 -8.52
CA ARG A 112 -9.63 -8.58 -9.90
C ARG A 112 -9.54 -7.15 -10.41
N PHE A 113 -9.95 -6.17 -9.60
CA PHE A 113 -9.84 -4.75 -9.93
C PHE A 113 -8.38 -4.35 -10.19
N GLN A 114 -7.48 -4.67 -9.27
CA GLN A 114 -6.07 -4.31 -9.39
C GLN A 114 -5.38 -5.00 -10.57
N ARG A 115 -5.71 -6.25 -10.88
CA ARG A 115 -5.18 -6.96 -12.05
C ARG A 115 -5.62 -6.30 -13.35
N ALA A 116 -6.91 -6.01 -13.49
CA ALA A 116 -7.44 -5.33 -14.67
C ALA A 116 -6.78 -3.94 -14.85
N ALA A 117 -6.66 -3.15 -13.78
CA ALA A 117 -5.99 -1.87 -13.81
C ALA A 117 -4.50 -1.99 -14.17
N ALA A 118 -3.79 -2.99 -13.63
CA ALA A 118 -2.38 -3.25 -13.94
C ALA A 118 -2.17 -3.64 -15.41
N GLN A 119 -3.07 -4.45 -15.97
CA GLN A 119 -3.00 -4.90 -17.35
C GLN A 119 -3.32 -3.79 -18.35
N ASN A 120 -4.24 -2.90 -18.01
CA ASN A 120 -4.67 -1.78 -18.87
C ASN A 120 -3.78 -0.54 -18.73
N TRP A 121 -2.93 -0.49 -17.71
CA TRP A 121 -2.06 0.66 -17.47
C TRP A 121 -1.13 0.93 -18.66
N ARG A 122 -1.01 2.21 -19.00
CA ARG A 122 -0.05 2.75 -19.98
C ARG A 122 0.64 3.95 -19.35
N MET A 123 1.90 4.13 -19.69
CA MET A 123 2.61 5.35 -19.33
C MET A 123 2.01 6.50 -20.12
N PRO A 124 1.60 7.61 -19.47
CA PRO A 124 1.11 8.78 -20.19
C PRO A 124 2.23 9.45 -20.99
N ASP A 125 1.87 10.29 -21.96
CA ASP A 125 2.83 11.08 -22.70
C ASP A 125 3.55 12.09 -21.80
N GLN A 126 4.79 12.45 -22.15
CA GLN A 126 5.67 13.26 -21.29
C GLN A 126 5.22 14.73 -21.08
N ASP A 127 4.22 15.19 -21.82
CA ASP A 127 3.72 16.58 -21.74
C ASP A 127 3.01 16.91 -20.41
N ASP A 128 2.57 15.89 -19.65
CA ASP A 128 2.02 16.04 -18.29
C ASP A 128 3.03 15.57 -17.24
N SER A 129 3.96 16.44 -16.87
CA SER A 129 5.05 16.08 -15.96
C SER A 129 4.58 15.60 -14.58
N TRP A 130 3.49 16.15 -14.03
CA TRP A 130 2.97 15.75 -12.72
C TRP A 130 2.18 14.43 -12.80
N GLY A 131 1.27 14.31 -13.75
CA GLY A 131 0.50 13.07 -13.99
C GLY A 131 1.41 11.89 -14.36
N TYR A 132 2.46 12.15 -15.14
CA TYR A 132 3.46 11.19 -15.54
C TYR A 132 4.16 10.52 -14.33
N TRP A 133 4.68 11.33 -13.39
CA TRP A 133 5.36 10.84 -12.20
C TRP A 133 4.42 10.03 -11.28
N GLN A 134 3.25 10.58 -11.00
CA GLN A 134 2.27 9.98 -10.10
C GLN A 134 1.78 8.64 -10.65
N THR A 135 1.48 8.55 -11.92
CA THR A 135 0.95 7.35 -12.58
C THR A 135 1.93 6.18 -12.52
N GLY A 136 3.22 6.42 -12.74
CA GLY A 136 4.26 5.39 -12.62
C GLY A 136 4.41 4.87 -11.19
N VAL A 137 4.38 5.76 -10.18
CA VAL A 137 4.48 5.37 -8.77
C VAL A 137 3.23 4.58 -8.34
N GLN A 138 2.05 4.98 -8.78
CA GLN A 138 0.80 4.26 -8.51
C GLN A 138 0.79 2.86 -9.12
N GLN A 139 1.25 2.72 -10.36
CA GLN A 139 1.35 1.41 -11.02
C GLN A 139 2.36 0.50 -10.29
N ALA A 140 3.54 1.01 -9.93
CA ALA A 140 4.52 0.24 -9.17
C ALA A 140 3.94 -0.22 -7.82
N TYR A 141 3.18 0.64 -7.14
CA TYR A 141 2.53 0.31 -5.88
C TYR A 141 1.44 -0.75 -6.05
N ARG A 142 0.62 -0.65 -7.10
CA ARG A 142 -0.37 -1.67 -7.46
C ARG A 142 0.28 -3.04 -7.67
N LEU A 143 1.35 -3.09 -8.45
CA LEU A 143 2.07 -4.33 -8.71
C LEU A 143 2.69 -4.92 -7.44
N TYR A 144 3.24 -4.08 -6.58
CA TYR A 144 3.78 -4.48 -5.28
C TYR A 144 2.70 -5.11 -4.39
N THR A 145 1.55 -4.46 -4.25
CA THR A 145 0.45 -4.97 -3.42
C THR A 145 -0.17 -6.25 -3.99
N LEU A 146 -0.24 -6.41 -5.31
CA LEU A 146 -0.63 -7.66 -5.95
C LEU A 146 0.37 -8.79 -5.65
N ALA A 147 1.66 -8.52 -5.67
CA ALA A 147 2.68 -9.50 -5.32
C ALA A 147 2.59 -9.93 -3.85
N LEU A 148 2.40 -8.97 -2.92
CA LEU A 148 2.11 -9.25 -1.51
C LEU A 148 0.89 -10.16 -1.34
N ALA A 149 -0.16 -9.95 -2.14
CA ALA A 149 -1.38 -10.76 -2.11
C ALA A 149 -1.22 -12.15 -2.76
N GLY A 150 0.00 -12.56 -3.14
CA GLY A 150 0.26 -13.83 -3.86
C GLY A 150 -0.34 -13.88 -5.27
N ALA A 151 -0.62 -12.72 -5.89
CA ALA A 151 -1.22 -12.61 -7.21
C ALA A 151 -0.41 -11.69 -8.16
N PRO A 152 0.90 -11.92 -8.34
CA PRO A 152 1.76 -11.05 -9.15
C PRO A 152 1.32 -11.02 -10.61
N GLU A 153 1.33 -9.84 -11.22
CA GLU A 153 1.05 -9.62 -12.64
C GLU A 153 2.34 -9.46 -13.44
N GLN A 154 2.98 -10.59 -13.73
CA GLN A 154 4.30 -10.62 -14.37
C GLN A 154 4.35 -9.86 -15.71
N GLY A 155 3.32 -9.99 -16.53
CA GLY A 155 3.25 -9.27 -17.81
C GLY A 155 3.22 -7.75 -17.63
N ALA A 156 2.49 -7.26 -16.63
CA ALA A 156 2.44 -5.83 -16.32
C ALA A 156 3.76 -5.35 -15.68
N MET A 157 4.40 -6.17 -14.83
CA MET A 157 5.74 -5.88 -14.28
C MET A 157 6.77 -5.72 -15.40
N ASN A 158 6.80 -6.66 -16.36
CA ASN A 158 7.76 -6.61 -17.47
C ASN A 158 7.51 -5.38 -18.36
N ARG A 159 6.25 -5.11 -18.75
CA ARG A 159 5.93 -3.91 -19.54
C ARG A 159 6.32 -2.62 -18.84
N MET A 160 6.11 -2.55 -17.50
CA MET A 160 6.51 -1.38 -16.74
C MET A 160 8.04 -1.24 -16.69
N LYS A 161 8.79 -2.33 -16.51
CA LYS A 161 10.26 -2.31 -16.50
C LYS A 161 10.85 -1.73 -17.80
N GLU A 162 10.21 -1.99 -18.93
CA GLU A 162 10.63 -1.52 -20.26
C GLU A 162 10.33 -0.03 -20.52
N GLN A 163 9.58 0.63 -19.63
CA GLN A 163 9.25 2.05 -19.82
C GLN A 163 10.46 2.94 -19.54
N ALA A 164 10.78 3.82 -20.51
CA ALA A 164 11.73 4.90 -20.28
C ALA A 164 11.17 5.92 -19.28
N GLY A 165 12.05 6.58 -18.52
CA GLY A 165 11.66 7.69 -17.65
C GLY A 165 10.94 7.32 -16.35
N LEU A 166 10.93 6.06 -15.93
CA LEU A 166 10.42 5.69 -14.61
C LEU A 166 11.16 6.45 -13.51
N SER A 167 10.41 7.03 -12.59
CA SER A 167 10.97 7.68 -11.41
C SER A 167 11.76 6.69 -10.54
N ILE A 168 12.71 7.21 -9.77
CA ILE A 168 13.51 6.38 -8.87
C ILE A 168 12.60 5.63 -7.85
N GLN A 169 11.54 6.27 -7.37
CA GLN A 169 10.57 5.67 -6.45
C GLN A 169 9.81 4.51 -7.11
N ALA A 170 9.40 4.66 -8.38
CA ALA A 170 8.75 3.60 -9.14
C ALA A 170 9.71 2.42 -9.39
N LYS A 171 10.97 2.70 -9.75
CA LYS A 171 12.01 1.66 -9.94
C LYS A 171 12.26 0.85 -8.68
N TRP A 172 12.47 1.51 -7.53
CA TRP A 172 12.68 0.82 -6.26
C TRP A 172 11.50 -0.05 -5.87
N ARG A 173 10.27 0.44 -6.04
CA ARG A 173 9.06 -0.33 -5.71
C ARG A 173 8.85 -1.50 -6.67
N LEU A 174 9.14 -1.32 -7.96
CA LEU A 174 9.08 -2.40 -8.93
C LEU A 174 10.18 -3.45 -8.67
N ALA A 175 11.39 -3.02 -8.29
CA ALA A 175 12.47 -3.93 -7.86
C ALA A 175 12.07 -4.76 -6.65
N ALA A 176 11.48 -4.13 -5.63
CA ALA A 176 10.92 -4.84 -4.48
C ALA A 176 9.84 -5.85 -4.90
N THR A 177 9.00 -5.52 -5.89
CA THR A 177 8.00 -6.44 -6.45
C THR A 177 8.64 -7.68 -7.09
N TYR A 178 9.70 -7.48 -7.87
CA TYR A 178 10.45 -8.60 -8.46
C TYR A 178 11.11 -9.46 -7.37
N ALA A 179 11.72 -8.85 -6.36
CA ALA A 179 12.33 -9.57 -5.24
C ALA A 179 11.31 -10.42 -4.46
N LEU A 180 10.12 -9.88 -4.18
CA LEU A 180 9.01 -10.63 -3.57
C LEU A 180 8.58 -11.85 -4.37
N THR A 181 8.76 -11.81 -5.71
CA THR A 181 8.42 -12.94 -6.59
C THR A 181 9.62 -13.88 -6.86
N GLY A 182 10.73 -13.72 -6.11
CA GLY A 182 11.95 -14.52 -6.25
C GLY A 182 12.79 -14.20 -7.50
N LYS A 183 12.52 -13.08 -8.17
CA LYS A 183 13.20 -12.67 -9.40
C LYS A 183 14.26 -11.60 -9.13
N MET A 184 15.39 -12.00 -8.56
CA MET A 184 16.43 -11.07 -8.12
C MET A 184 17.10 -10.33 -9.28
N LYS A 185 17.40 -11.01 -10.40
CA LYS A 185 18.10 -10.38 -11.55
C LYS A 185 17.39 -9.12 -12.06
N PRO A 186 16.09 -9.15 -12.46
CA PRO A 186 15.40 -7.93 -12.87
C PRO A 186 15.23 -6.90 -11.74
N ALA A 187 15.21 -7.31 -10.48
CA ALA A 187 15.22 -6.38 -9.35
C ALA A 187 16.52 -5.58 -9.28
N GLU A 188 17.66 -6.26 -9.36
CA GLU A 188 18.99 -5.66 -9.35
C GLU A 188 19.20 -4.72 -10.56
N GLU A 189 18.81 -5.15 -11.77
CA GLU A 189 18.89 -4.33 -12.99
C GLU A 189 18.16 -3.00 -12.85
N LEU A 190 16.99 -2.96 -12.19
CA LEU A 190 16.20 -1.74 -12.00
C LEU A 190 16.89 -0.71 -11.11
N VAL A 191 17.72 -1.15 -10.16
CA VAL A 191 18.33 -0.28 -9.15
C VAL A 191 19.86 -0.22 -9.23
N TYR A 192 20.46 -0.86 -10.22
CA TYR A 192 21.91 -0.98 -10.38
C TYR A 192 22.66 0.36 -10.33
N ASN A 193 22.10 1.41 -10.92
CA ASN A 193 22.66 2.77 -10.91
C ASN A 193 21.77 3.75 -10.10
N ALA A 194 20.95 3.25 -9.18
CA ALA A 194 20.10 4.12 -8.39
C ALA A 194 20.89 4.83 -7.30
N GLU A 195 20.82 6.15 -7.26
CA GLU A 195 21.37 6.92 -6.15
C GLU A 195 20.69 6.53 -4.85
N THR A 196 21.50 6.11 -3.88
CA THR A 196 21.05 5.78 -2.51
C THR A 196 21.38 6.88 -1.51
N THR A 197 22.10 7.91 -1.96
CA THR A 197 22.54 9.03 -1.13
C THR A 197 21.50 10.14 -1.20
N VAL A 198 20.95 10.53 -0.05
CA VAL A 198 20.10 11.71 0.09
C VAL A 198 21.02 12.88 0.45
N SER A 199 21.06 13.90 -0.39
CA SER A 199 21.77 15.15 -0.05
C SER A 199 21.09 15.78 1.16
N PRO A 200 21.82 16.16 2.22
CA PRO A 200 21.23 16.90 3.33
C PRO A 200 20.75 18.27 2.80
N TYR A 201 19.60 18.69 3.28
CA TYR A 201 19.08 20.04 3.02
C TYR A 201 19.94 21.10 3.72
#